data_256adbe38a2a63d4570c239d97b0741d
#
_entry.id   256adbe38a2a63d4570c239d97b0741d
#
_cell.length_a   1.000
_cell.length_b   1.000
_cell.length_c   1.000
_cell.angle_alpha   90.00
_cell.angle_beta   90.00
_cell.angle_gamma   90.00
#
_symmetry.space_group_name_H-M   'P 1'
#
loop_
_entity.id
_entity.type
_entity.pdbx_description
1 polymer ?
#
loop_
_entity_poly.entity_id
_entity_poly.type
_entity_poly.pdbx_seq_one_letter_code
_entity_poly.pdbx_strand_id
1 'polypeptide(L)'
;IIMNNFVPAVSQLWWAILFGLLVTVINLFHVDNFGESEFWLSMIKIAALVGFCGVAGLIVCGLVGDQGYLGAKVLLSQGGFAPQGYWPIVLTMVIILVNFQGTEIIGLAAGECKDPAKSIPIAVRNVSWRVIALYIIPITLLLSIMPWDKASLKESVFAAALAEYGFDGLASAIAFVVLVAGVSCA
;
A
#
# COMPACT_ATOMS: atom_id res chain seq x y z
N ILE A 1 4.47 -6.20 14.38
CA ILE A 1 3.57 -5.13 14.82
C ILE A 1 2.12 -5.50 14.48
N ILE A 2 1.75 -5.73 13.20
CA ILE A 2 0.36 -6.05 12.77
C ILE A 2 -0.21 -7.28 13.49
N MET A 3 0.60 -8.34 13.66
CA MET A 3 0.16 -9.56 14.34
C MET A 3 -0.18 -9.37 15.83
N ASN A 4 0.35 -8.35 16.47
CA ASN A 4 -0.01 -8.02 17.86
C ASN A 4 -1.48 -7.59 18.01
N ASN A 5 -2.10 -7.08 16.94
CA ASN A 5 -3.52 -6.72 16.95
C ASN A 5 -4.42 -7.97 16.90
N PHE A 6 -3.94 -9.06 16.30
CA PHE A 6 -4.69 -10.33 16.22
C PHE A 6 -4.40 -11.26 17.42
N VAL A 7 -3.15 -11.33 17.87
CA VAL A 7 -2.71 -12.21 18.96
C VAL A 7 -1.73 -11.47 19.87
N PRO A 8 -2.20 -10.68 20.83
CA PRO A 8 -1.35 -9.87 21.71
C PRO A 8 -0.48 -10.67 22.69
N ALA A 9 -0.81 -11.95 22.91
CA ALA A 9 -0.11 -12.82 23.85
C ALA A 9 1.28 -13.28 23.37
N VAL A 10 1.60 -13.13 22.07
CA VAL A 10 2.85 -13.60 21.49
C VAL A 10 3.79 -12.42 21.22
N SER A 11 5.03 -12.52 21.69
CA SER A 11 6.01 -11.46 21.46
C SER A 11 6.37 -11.30 19.98
N GLN A 12 6.69 -10.08 19.55
CA GLN A 12 7.07 -9.76 18.17
C GLN A 12 8.25 -10.60 17.65
N LEU A 13 9.14 -11.02 18.55
CA LEU A 13 10.30 -11.86 18.19
C LEU A 13 9.87 -13.21 17.61
N TRP A 14 8.89 -13.87 18.24
CA TRP A 14 8.37 -15.15 17.76
C TRP A 14 7.70 -15.04 16.39
N TRP A 15 6.97 -13.96 16.18
CA TRP A 15 6.39 -13.67 14.86
C TRP A 15 7.45 -13.42 13.80
N ALA A 16 8.52 -12.68 14.13
CA ALA A 16 9.64 -12.46 13.21
C ALA A 16 10.35 -13.76 12.83
N ILE A 17 10.60 -14.65 13.80
CA ILE A 17 11.18 -15.97 13.57
C ILE A 17 10.25 -16.82 12.69
N LEU A 18 8.95 -16.87 13.02
CA LEU A 18 7.98 -17.65 12.27
C LEU A 18 7.90 -17.23 10.81
N PHE A 19 7.75 -15.92 10.55
CA PHE A 19 7.68 -15.41 9.18
C PHE A 19 9.02 -15.55 8.44
N GLY A 20 10.15 -15.35 9.12
CA GLY A 20 11.46 -15.58 8.54
C GLY A 20 11.66 -17.03 8.11
N LEU A 21 11.27 -18.00 8.95
CA LEU A 21 11.28 -19.42 8.60
C LEU A 21 10.33 -19.73 7.46
N LEU A 22 9.10 -19.17 7.49
CA LEU A 22 8.11 -19.40 6.45
C LEU A 22 8.60 -18.91 5.08
N VAL A 23 9.15 -17.71 5.01
CA VAL A 23 9.75 -17.16 3.77
C VAL A 23 10.93 -18.03 3.31
N THR A 24 11.82 -18.45 4.22
CA THR A 24 12.93 -19.31 3.88
C THR A 24 12.44 -20.64 3.31
N VAL A 25 11.44 -21.26 3.91
CA VAL A 25 10.86 -22.51 3.44
C VAL A 25 10.21 -22.34 2.06
N ILE A 26 9.44 -21.27 1.85
CA ILE A 26 8.83 -20.97 0.54
C ILE A 26 9.91 -20.83 -0.54
N ASN A 27 11.00 -20.12 -0.25
CA ASN A 27 12.12 -19.95 -1.19
C ASN A 27 12.91 -21.23 -1.48
N LEU A 28 12.83 -22.24 -0.60
CA LEU A 28 13.46 -23.56 -0.84
C LEU A 28 12.60 -24.47 -1.72
N PHE A 29 11.30 -24.21 -1.83
CA PHE A 29 10.42 -24.98 -2.71
C PHE A 29 10.48 -24.44 -4.14
N HIS A 30 10.39 -25.36 -5.12
CA HIS A 30 10.62 -25.14 -6.55
C HIS A 30 9.97 -23.91 -7.17
N VAL A 31 10.76 -23.25 -8.01
CA VAL A 31 10.46 -21.99 -8.73
C VAL A 31 9.26 -22.10 -9.71
N ASP A 32 8.87 -23.30 -10.15
CA ASP A 32 7.89 -23.49 -11.23
C ASP A 32 6.48 -22.96 -10.91
N ASN A 33 6.09 -22.93 -9.63
CA ASN A 33 4.79 -22.40 -9.18
C ASN A 33 4.87 -21.01 -8.54
N PHE A 34 6.06 -20.45 -8.43
CA PHE A 34 6.27 -19.17 -7.75
C PHE A 34 5.56 -18.01 -8.47
N GLY A 35 5.67 -17.96 -9.79
CA GLY A 35 5.06 -16.91 -10.60
C GLY A 35 3.52 -16.90 -10.52
N GLU A 36 2.88 -18.07 -10.46
CA GLU A 36 1.43 -18.15 -10.31
C GLU A 36 0.97 -17.71 -8.92
N SER A 37 1.69 -18.13 -7.87
CA SER A 37 1.40 -17.72 -6.50
C SER A 37 1.57 -16.21 -6.31
N GLU A 38 2.63 -15.63 -6.86
CA GLU A 38 2.90 -14.19 -6.81
C GLU A 38 1.84 -13.39 -7.57
N PHE A 39 1.38 -13.90 -8.72
CA PHE A 39 0.27 -13.29 -9.46
C PHE A 39 -1.00 -13.21 -8.61
N TRP A 40 -1.44 -14.30 -7.98
CA TRP A 40 -2.62 -14.31 -7.13
C TRP A 40 -2.48 -13.42 -5.91
N LEU A 41 -1.32 -13.44 -5.25
CA LEU A 41 -1.04 -12.55 -4.12
C LEU A 41 -1.06 -11.07 -4.53
N SER A 42 -0.56 -10.75 -5.72
CA SER A 42 -0.61 -9.39 -6.27
C SER A 42 -2.04 -8.94 -6.59
N MET A 43 -2.87 -9.85 -7.13
CA MET A 43 -4.27 -9.56 -7.39
C MET A 43 -5.06 -9.27 -6.11
N ILE A 44 -4.80 -10.02 -5.03
CA ILE A 44 -5.41 -9.78 -3.71
C ILE A 44 -5.03 -8.39 -3.18
N LYS A 45 -3.76 -7.99 -3.28
CA LYS A 45 -3.29 -6.65 -2.88
C LYS A 45 -4.00 -5.54 -3.64
N ILE A 46 -4.09 -5.68 -4.96
CA ILE A 46 -4.76 -4.70 -5.83
C ILE A 46 -6.25 -4.64 -5.50
N ALA A 47 -6.92 -5.78 -5.34
CA ALA A 47 -8.34 -5.83 -4.98
C ALA A 47 -8.63 -5.15 -3.64
N ALA A 48 -7.79 -5.38 -2.62
CA ALA A 48 -7.91 -4.73 -1.32
C ALA A 48 -7.73 -3.21 -1.42
N LEU A 49 -6.74 -2.75 -2.21
CA LEU A 49 -6.48 -1.33 -2.41
C LEU A 49 -7.63 -0.65 -3.17
N VAL A 50 -8.16 -1.29 -4.21
CA VAL A 50 -9.33 -0.80 -4.95
C VAL A 50 -10.57 -0.76 -4.05
N GLY A 51 -10.77 -1.79 -3.22
CA GLY A 51 -11.83 -1.82 -2.21
C GLY A 51 -11.71 -0.67 -1.21
N PHE A 52 -10.50 -0.43 -0.70
CA PHE A 52 -10.21 0.73 0.13
C PHE A 52 -10.56 2.05 -0.57
N CYS A 53 -10.11 2.24 -1.81
CA CYS A 53 -10.41 3.45 -2.60
C CYS A 53 -11.93 3.64 -2.80
N GLY A 54 -12.66 2.56 -3.03
CA GLY A 54 -14.12 2.60 -3.16
C GLY A 54 -14.78 3.12 -1.88
N VAL A 55 -14.47 2.53 -0.74
CA VAL A 55 -15.05 2.93 0.56
C VAL A 55 -14.58 4.32 0.97
N ALA A 56 -13.29 4.63 0.85
CA ALA A 56 -12.75 5.96 1.16
C ALA A 56 -13.39 7.04 0.27
N GLY A 57 -13.61 6.75 -1.01
CA GLY A 57 -14.33 7.63 -1.93
C GLY A 57 -15.78 7.89 -1.49
N LEU A 58 -16.50 6.87 -1.05
CA LEU A 58 -17.87 7.02 -0.52
C LEU A 58 -17.90 7.85 0.76
N ILE A 59 -16.91 7.69 1.66
CA ILE A 59 -16.76 8.50 2.87
C ILE A 59 -16.50 9.97 2.50
N VAL A 60 -15.55 10.23 1.58
CA VAL A 60 -15.23 11.60 1.12
C VAL A 60 -16.43 12.29 0.49
N CYS A 61 -17.24 11.55 -0.28
CA CYS A 61 -18.48 12.04 -0.87
C CYS A 61 -19.61 12.24 0.15
N GLY A 62 -19.45 11.80 1.40
CA GLY A 62 -20.46 11.88 2.44
C GLY A 62 -21.65 10.94 2.24
N LEU A 63 -21.48 9.91 1.42
CA LEU A 63 -22.51 8.87 1.17
C LEU A 63 -22.55 7.83 2.28
N VAL A 64 -21.45 7.71 3.04
CA VAL A 64 -21.29 6.74 4.11
C VAL A 64 -20.55 7.40 5.27
N GLY A 65 -21.00 7.16 6.50
CA GLY A 65 -20.51 7.81 7.72
C GLY A 65 -21.36 9.03 8.13
N ASP A 66 -21.27 9.38 9.41
CA ASP A 66 -22.10 10.45 10.01
C ASP A 66 -21.56 11.87 9.78
N GLN A 67 -20.40 12.01 9.12
CA GLN A 67 -19.69 13.30 9.03
C GLN A 67 -20.06 14.16 7.82
N GLY A 68 -20.95 13.67 6.95
CA GLY A 68 -21.33 14.37 5.72
C GLY A 68 -20.18 14.52 4.72
N TYR A 69 -20.31 15.45 3.76
CA TYR A 69 -19.29 15.68 2.73
C TYR A 69 -17.98 16.24 3.31
N LEU A 70 -16.93 15.43 3.29
CA LEU A 70 -15.59 15.79 3.77
C LEU A 70 -14.80 16.58 2.71
N GLY A 71 -14.85 16.13 1.46
CA GLY A 71 -14.10 16.74 0.37
C GLY A 71 -12.60 16.85 0.68
N ALA A 72 -12.04 18.03 0.41
CA ALA A 72 -10.64 18.34 0.73
C ALA A 72 -10.46 18.98 2.12
N LYS A 73 -11.49 19.04 2.97
CA LYS A 73 -11.42 19.73 4.26
C LYS A 73 -10.36 19.14 5.18
N VAL A 74 -10.32 17.82 5.30
CA VAL A 74 -9.34 17.12 6.15
C VAL A 74 -7.93 17.33 5.62
N LEU A 75 -7.72 17.20 4.31
CA LEU A 75 -6.45 17.39 3.64
C LEU A 75 -5.87 18.81 3.85
N LEU A 76 -6.73 19.82 3.91
CA LEU A 76 -6.33 21.23 4.05
C LEU A 76 -6.37 21.74 5.49
N SER A 77 -7.05 21.06 6.41
CA SER A 77 -7.26 21.51 7.79
C SER A 77 -5.99 21.61 8.62
N GLN A 78 -4.97 20.84 8.29
CA GLN A 78 -3.73 20.69 9.08
C GLN A 78 -2.55 21.51 8.52
N GLY A 79 -2.80 22.73 8.06
CA GLY A 79 -1.75 23.62 7.53
C GLY A 79 -1.50 23.47 6.03
N GLY A 80 -2.41 22.82 5.30
CA GLY A 80 -2.38 22.69 3.84
C GLY A 80 -1.35 21.67 3.35
N PHE A 81 -0.83 21.89 2.14
CA PHE A 81 0.07 20.94 1.45
C PHE A 81 1.45 20.77 2.09
N ALA A 82 1.97 21.79 2.75
CA ALA A 82 3.30 21.77 3.36
C ALA A 82 3.29 22.34 4.79
N PRO A 83 2.62 21.66 5.75
CA PRO A 83 2.42 22.19 7.12
C PRO A 83 3.72 22.40 7.88
N GLN A 84 4.77 21.69 7.55
CA GLN A 84 6.10 21.78 8.16
C GLN A 84 7.14 22.45 7.25
N GLY A 85 6.67 23.10 6.16
CA GLY A 85 7.53 23.70 5.15
C GLY A 85 7.97 22.70 4.06
N TYR A 86 8.73 23.17 3.10
CA TYR A 86 9.13 22.37 1.93
C TYR A 86 10.33 21.46 2.18
N TRP A 87 11.14 21.74 3.18
CA TRP A 87 12.35 20.96 3.46
C TRP A 87 12.08 19.50 3.82
N PRO A 88 11.12 19.16 4.70
CA PRO A 88 10.72 17.78 4.94
C PRO A 88 10.25 17.05 3.68
N ILE A 89 9.59 17.75 2.75
CA ILE A 89 9.16 17.15 1.47
C ILE A 89 10.37 16.67 0.67
N VAL A 90 11.40 17.51 0.55
CA VAL A 90 12.65 17.15 -0.17
C VAL A 90 13.33 15.95 0.47
N LEU A 91 13.43 15.91 1.81
CA LEU A 91 14.00 14.76 2.53
C LEU A 91 13.18 13.49 2.30
N THR A 92 11.86 13.60 2.34
CA THR A 92 10.96 12.46 2.12
C THR A 92 11.06 11.92 0.69
N MET A 93 11.33 12.78 -0.32
CA MET A 93 11.53 12.32 -1.70
C MET A 93 12.65 11.28 -1.82
N VAL A 94 13.74 11.45 -1.04
CA VAL A 94 14.84 10.46 -1.03
C VAL A 94 14.38 9.11 -0.52
N ILE A 95 13.55 9.10 0.54
CA ILE A 95 12.98 7.87 1.11
C ILE A 95 11.99 7.22 0.14
N ILE A 96 11.18 8.05 -0.54
CA ILE A 96 10.20 7.57 -1.51
C ILE A 96 10.88 6.91 -2.71
N LEU A 97 12.02 7.41 -3.17
CA LEU A 97 12.78 6.81 -4.28
C LEU A 97 13.10 5.33 -4.03
N VAL A 98 13.40 4.95 -2.79
CA VAL A 98 13.66 3.55 -2.43
C VAL A 98 12.41 2.67 -2.63
N ASN A 99 11.21 3.22 -2.43
CA ASN A 99 9.96 2.47 -2.64
C ASN A 99 9.61 2.25 -4.12
N PHE A 100 10.24 2.99 -5.03
CA PHE A 100 10.09 2.80 -6.48
C PHE A 100 11.21 1.93 -7.08
N GLN A 101 12.08 1.36 -6.24
CA GLN A 101 13.06 0.37 -6.66
C GLN A 101 12.39 -0.81 -7.37
N GLY A 102 12.98 -1.29 -8.45
CA GLY A 102 12.41 -2.34 -9.30
C GLY A 102 11.73 -1.81 -10.58
N THR A 103 11.41 -0.52 -10.68
CA THR A 103 10.86 0.03 -11.93
C THR A 103 11.91 0.05 -13.05
N GLU A 104 13.18 0.09 -12.70
CA GLU A 104 14.34 0.01 -13.61
C GLU A 104 14.47 -1.36 -14.29
N ILE A 105 13.88 -2.42 -13.77
CA ILE A 105 13.87 -3.77 -14.37
C ILE A 105 13.31 -3.74 -15.78
N ILE A 106 12.40 -2.80 -16.09
CA ILE A 106 11.88 -2.60 -17.46
C ILE A 106 13.02 -2.27 -18.42
N GLY A 107 14.01 -1.47 -17.99
CA GLY A 107 15.17 -1.14 -18.79
C GLY A 107 16.09 -2.36 -19.01
N LEU A 108 16.25 -3.21 -18.01
CA LEU A 108 17.04 -4.44 -18.12
C LEU A 108 16.35 -5.46 -19.04
N ALA A 109 15.04 -5.65 -18.89
CA ALA A 109 14.25 -6.54 -19.73
C ALA A 109 14.15 -6.08 -21.19
N ALA A 110 14.48 -4.83 -21.48
CA ALA A 110 14.51 -4.30 -22.84
C ALA A 110 15.47 -5.05 -23.76
N GLY A 111 16.61 -5.54 -23.22
CA GLY A 111 17.59 -6.33 -23.96
C GLY A 111 17.09 -7.72 -24.37
N GLU A 112 16.08 -8.24 -23.72
CA GLU A 112 15.49 -9.57 -23.96
C GLU A 112 14.21 -9.52 -24.82
N CYS A 113 13.70 -8.31 -25.10
CA CYS A 113 12.49 -8.11 -25.90
C CYS A 113 12.75 -8.33 -27.40
N LYS A 114 11.82 -9.02 -28.08
CA LYS A 114 11.88 -9.21 -29.54
C LYS A 114 11.75 -7.91 -30.34
N ASP A 115 10.98 -6.93 -29.83
CA ASP A 115 10.79 -5.60 -30.44
C ASP A 115 10.83 -4.52 -29.35
N PRO A 116 12.04 -4.11 -28.91
CA PRO A 116 12.20 -3.13 -27.82
C PRO A 116 11.57 -1.77 -28.14
N ALA A 117 11.62 -1.35 -29.40
CA ALA A 117 11.10 -0.06 -29.83
C ALA A 117 9.59 0.11 -29.59
N LYS A 118 8.83 -0.96 -29.64
CA LYS A 118 7.39 -0.96 -29.31
C LYS A 118 7.11 -1.30 -27.87
N SER A 119 7.81 -2.29 -27.32
CA SER A 119 7.53 -2.82 -25.98
C SER A 119 7.87 -1.85 -24.87
N ILE A 120 9.00 -1.13 -24.96
CA ILE A 120 9.45 -0.20 -23.91
C ILE A 120 8.49 0.96 -23.70
N PRO A 121 8.05 1.72 -24.73
CA PRO A 121 7.11 2.83 -24.53
C PRO A 121 5.78 2.39 -23.89
N ILE A 122 5.29 1.20 -24.25
CA ILE A 122 4.07 0.63 -23.67
C ILE A 122 4.29 0.29 -22.20
N ALA A 123 5.41 -0.34 -21.86
CA ALA A 123 5.73 -0.70 -20.48
C ALA A 123 5.87 0.55 -19.60
N VAL A 124 6.61 1.56 -20.04
CA VAL A 124 6.78 2.83 -19.31
C VAL A 124 5.43 3.54 -19.08
N ARG A 125 4.59 3.60 -20.11
CA ARG A 125 3.25 4.17 -19.97
C ARG A 125 2.39 3.40 -18.97
N ASN A 126 2.46 2.08 -19.00
CA ASN A 126 1.71 1.23 -18.07
C ASN A 126 2.18 1.42 -16.62
N VAL A 127 3.50 1.56 -16.38
CA VAL A 127 4.03 1.86 -15.04
C VAL A 127 3.55 3.23 -14.57
N SER A 128 3.58 4.25 -15.41
CA SER A 128 3.08 5.58 -15.05
C SER A 128 1.61 5.54 -14.60
N TRP A 129 0.75 4.85 -15.33
CA TRP A 129 -0.65 4.66 -14.94
C TRP A 129 -0.82 3.87 -13.63
N ARG A 130 0.01 2.84 -13.41
CA ARG A 130 0.01 2.08 -12.15
C ARG A 130 0.38 2.97 -10.97
N VAL A 131 1.40 3.82 -11.12
CA VAL A 131 1.81 4.75 -10.05
C VAL A 131 0.66 5.71 -9.72
N ILE A 132 -0.01 6.29 -10.71
CA ILE A 132 -1.14 7.17 -10.46
C ILE A 132 -2.28 6.40 -9.75
N ALA A 133 -2.68 5.26 -10.29
CA ALA A 133 -3.83 4.50 -9.81
C ALA A 133 -3.61 3.86 -8.44
N LEU A 134 -2.40 3.33 -8.17
CA LEU A 134 -2.15 2.53 -6.97
C LEU A 134 -1.40 3.29 -5.87
N TYR A 135 -0.87 4.50 -6.14
CA TYR A 135 -0.18 5.32 -5.14
C TYR A 135 -0.87 6.67 -4.96
N ILE A 136 -1.02 7.47 -6.01
CA ILE A 136 -1.53 8.85 -5.87
C ILE A 136 -2.99 8.85 -5.40
N ILE A 137 -3.86 8.07 -6.04
CA ILE A 137 -5.28 8.03 -5.69
C ILE A 137 -5.50 7.50 -4.26
N PRO A 138 -4.97 6.33 -3.85
CA PRO A 138 -5.17 5.82 -2.50
C PRO A 138 -4.62 6.74 -1.40
N ILE A 139 -3.44 7.33 -1.61
CA ILE A 139 -2.84 8.24 -0.62
C ILE A 139 -3.66 9.52 -0.51
N THR A 140 -4.12 10.08 -1.62
CA THR A 140 -4.97 11.28 -1.61
C THR A 140 -6.30 11.02 -0.88
N LEU A 141 -6.93 9.88 -1.14
CA LEU A 141 -8.16 9.48 -0.43
C LEU A 141 -7.89 9.23 1.05
N LEU A 142 -6.80 8.56 1.39
CA LEU A 142 -6.40 8.31 2.78
C LEU A 142 -6.24 9.64 3.55
N LEU A 143 -5.50 10.60 3.00
CA LEU A 143 -5.29 11.91 3.60
C LEU A 143 -6.58 12.77 3.64
N SER A 144 -7.56 12.45 2.80
CA SER A 144 -8.86 13.13 2.79
C SER A 144 -9.79 12.62 3.90
N ILE A 145 -9.59 11.40 4.40
CA ILE A 145 -10.39 10.80 5.48
C ILE A 145 -9.68 10.81 6.83
N MET A 146 -8.34 10.77 6.85
CA MET A 146 -7.55 10.71 8.08
C MET A 146 -6.45 11.77 8.08
N PRO A 147 -6.38 12.62 9.12
CA PRO A 147 -5.30 13.59 9.29
C PRO A 147 -3.93 12.88 9.42
N TRP A 148 -2.90 13.45 8.80
CA TRP A 148 -1.56 12.86 8.77
C TRP A 148 -0.92 12.70 10.17
N ASP A 149 -1.28 13.53 11.13
CA ASP A 149 -0.79 13.50 12.51
C ASP A 149 -1.31 12.30 13.32
N LYS A 150 -2.44 11.73 12.91
CA LYS A 150 -2.99 10.50 13.50
C LYS A 150 -2.34 9.22 12.95
N ALA A 151 -1.57 9.32 11.86
CA ALA A 151 -0.90 8.17 11.27
C ALA A 151 0.13 7.58 12.24
N SER A 152 -0.06 6.32 12.64
CA SER A 152 0.82 5.60 13.55
C SER A 152 1.64 4.55 12.79
N LEU A 153 2.92 4.42 13.15
CA LEU A 153 3.77 3.33 12.64
C LEU A 153 3.48 1.97 13.32
N LYS A 154 2.57 1.95 14.30
CA LYS A 154 2.26 0.74 15.07
C LYS A 154 1.22 -0.14 14.40
N GLU A 155 0.49 0.38 13.43
CA GLU A 155 -0.58 -0.33 12.74
C GLU A 155 -0.66 0.08 11.25
N SER A 156 -1.45 -0.64 10.47
CA SER A 156 -1.70 -0.27 9.08
C SER A 156 -2.54 1.01 9.03
N VAL A 157 -1.99 2.08 8.46
CA VAL A 157 -2.67 3.37 8.34
C VAL A 157 -4.00 3.25 7.57
N PHE A 158 -4.04 2.38 6.55
CA PHE A 158 -5.28 2.10 5.78
C PHE A 158 -6.36 1.44 6.65
N ALA A 159 -5.95 0.50 7.52
CA ALA A 159 -6.87 -0.17 8.44
C ALA A 159 -7.35 0.80 9.52
N ALA A 160 -6.46 1.58 10.13
CA ALA A 160 -6.78 2.57 11.14
C ALA A 160 -7.77 3.62 10.62
N ALA A 161 -7.56 4.10 9.40
CA ALA A 161 -8.45 5.07 8.76
C ALA A 161 -9.88 4.53 8.59
N LEU A 162 -10.04 3.26 8.21
CA LEU A 162 -11.37 2.65 8.07
C LEU A 162 -12.03 2.34 9.41
N ALA A 163 -11.26 1.92 10.41
CA ALA A 163 -11.77 1.67 11.77
C ALA A 163 -12.33 2.95 12.41
N GLU A 164 -11.74 4.12 12.14
CA GLU A 164 -12.26 5.41 12.63
C GLU A 164 -13.69 5.72 12.12
N TYR A 165 -14.08 5.13 10.98
CA TYR A 165 -15.42 5.26 10.41
C TYR A 165 -16.34 4.05 10.69
N GLY A 166 -15.94 3.13 11.59
CA GLY A 166 -16.75 1.99 12.01
C GLY A 166 -16.71 0.78 11.06
N PHE A 167 -15.74 0.72 10.13
CA PHE A 167 -15.55 -0.39 9.21
C PHE A 167 -14.55 -1.44 9.74
N ASP A 168 -14.71 -1.90 10.98
CA ASP A 168 -13.75 -2.79 11.67
C ASP A 168 -13.48 -4.08 10.91
N GLY A 169 -14.50 -4.68 10.29
CA GLY A 169 -14.35 -5.91 9.51
C GLY A 169 -13.47 -5.69 8.26
N LEU A 170 -13.65 -4.58 7.56
CA LEU A 170 -12.85 -4.24 6.39
C LEU A 170 -11.45 -3.79 6.81
N ALA A 171 -11.32 -3.07 7.92
CA ALA A 171 -10.04 -2.69 8.51
C ALA A 171 -9.19 -3.91 8.82
N SER A 172 -9.78 -4.93 9.46
CA SER A 172 -9.11 -6.20 9.77
C SER A 172 -8.71 -6.96 8.51
N ALA A 173 -9.57 -6.99 7.48
CA ALA A 173 -9.25 -7.62 6.20
C ALA A 173 -8.08 -6.93 5.50
N ILE A 174 -8.05 -5.60 5.47
CA ILE A 174 -6.93 -4.82 4.90
C ILE A 174 -5.66 -5.02 5.71
N ALA A 175 -5.71 -5.02 7.04
CA ALA A 175 -4.56 -5.30 7.88
C ALA A 175 -3.95 -6.69 7.57
N PHE A 176 -4.79 -7.70 7.36
CA PHE A 176 -4.36 -9.03 6.95
C PHE A 176 -3.72 -9.04 5.56
N VAL A 177 -4.31 -8.34 4.58
CA VAL A 177 -3.72 -8.21 3.22
C VAL A 177 -2.37 -7.50 3.27
N VAL A 178 -2.21 -6.46 4.09
CA VAL A 178 -0.92 -5.76 4.27
C VAL A 178 0.13 -6.70 4.86
N LEU A 179 -0.25 -7.57 5.78
CA LEU A 179 0.64 -8.60 6.33
C LEU A 179 1.08 -9.59 5.25
N VAL A 180 0.14 -10.13 4.48
CA VAL A 180 0.41 -11.03 3.33
C VAL A 180 1.30 -10.33 2.29
N ALA A 181 1.06 -9.04 2.04
CA ALA A 181 1.88 -8.24 1.14
C ALA A 181 3.34 -8.15 1.62
N GLY A 182 3.54 -7.94 2.92
CA GLY A 182 4.89 -7.92 3.52
C GLY A 182 5.64 -9.24 3.35
N VAL A 183 4.95 -10.36 3.53
CA VAL A 183 5.54 -11.70 3.31
C VAL A 183 5.87 -11.96 1.83
N SER A 184 5.01 -11.49 0.93
CA SER A 184 5.21 -11.68 -0.53
C SER A 184 6.32 -10.79 -1.11
N CYS A 185 6.75 -9.74 -0.42
CA CYS A 185 7.84 -8.85 -0.85
C CYS A 185 9.21 -9.25 -0.27
N ALA A 186 9.25 -10.22 0.65
CA ALA A 186 10.47 -10.72 1.31
C ALA A 186 11.09 -11.91 0.56
#